data_eb1c751543e003a63014ea480e40feca
#
_entry.id   eb1c751543e003a63014ea480e40feca
#
_cell.length_a   1.000
_cell.length_b   1.000
_cell.length_c   1.000
_cell.angle_alpha   90.00
_cell.angle_beta   90.00
_cell.angle_gamma   90.00
#
_symmetry.space_group_name_H-M   'P 1'
#
loop_
_entity.id
_entity.type
_entity.pdbx_description
1 polymer ?
#
loop_
_entity_poly.entity_id
_entity_poly.type
_entity_poly.pdbx_seq_one_letter_code
_entity_poly.pdbx_strand_id
1 'polypeptide(L)'
;RNKSLLEKLNKDSLNFNTPDTIRMYKKAFPVYMTEKEFEKIWRKKIRFDVLNEIAVSSKNLDSIQSNFKSLTNYYKEIAIQNELCKISAQLKKTSTIPEKVFGFFCTYFDPHTNYFSVNSKSNFVSSLSKEKLSLGFLVSLNEKNQIIIDEIDPNGPAFKNGKLKKGDQIISIANEQETLKVTCASLEEIGDLIVSDANKIITLTIKRKGEKNFSVTLEKEVLKDEQNSVYSYLVEDKNKIGYIKIPSFYTNFESKDNNGCANDAATEIVKLQNDDIDGLVIDLMDNGGGS
;
A
#
# COMPACT_ATOMS: atom_id res chain seq x y z
N ARG A 1 17.04 -2.18 22.68
CA ARG A 1 16.61 -3.47 23.23
C ARG A 1 16.26 -4.48 22.14
N ASN A 2 15.26 -4.24 21.28
CA ASN A 2 14.87 -5.17 20.21
C ASN A 2 16.00 -5.46 19.22
N LYS A 3 16.76 -4.44 18.82
CA LYS A 3 17.91 -4.57 17.92
C LYS A 3 18.98 -5.50 18.51
N SER A 4 19.39 -5.27 19.74
CA SER A 4 20.38 -6.10 20.45
C SER A 4 19.92 -7.56 20.60
N LEU A 5 18.62 -7.78 20.85
CA LEU A 5 18.05 -9.12 20.93
C LEU A 5 18.09 -9.86 19.58
N LEU A 6 17.73 -9.17 18.49
CA LEU A 6 17.76 -9.76 17.14
C LEU A 6 19.20 -10.08 16.70
N GLU A 7 20.16 -9.21 17.02
CA GLU A 7 21.59 -9.47 16.79
C GLU A 7 22.10 -10.71 17.56
N LYS A 8 21.62 -10.92 18.80
CA LYS A 8 21.87 -12.13 19.58
C LYS A 8 21.23 -13.35 18.92
N LEU A 9 19.96 -13.27 18.52
CA LEU A 9 19.25 -14.36 17.85
C LEU A 9 19.89 -14.75 16.52
N ASN A 10 20.55 -13.81 15.84
CA ASN A 10 21.28 -14.11 14.61
C ASN A 10 22.45 -15.06 14.85
N LYS A 11 23.08 -14.98 16.00
CA LYS A 11 24.23 -15.86 16.37
C LYS A 11 23.78 -17.23 16.86
N ASP A 12 22.57 -17.34 17.43
CA ASP A 12 22.04 -18.58 18.01
C ASP A 12 21.55 -19.55 16.91
N SER A 13 21.66 -20.86 17.17
CA SER A 13 21.03 -21.87 16.32
C SER A 13 19.51 -21.91 16.56
N LEU A 14 18.72 -22.14 15.51
CA LEU A 14 17.29 -22.40 15.63
C LEU A 14 17.04 -23.90 15.82
N ASN A 15 16.28 -24.25 16.87
CA ASN A 15 15.84 -25.62 17.10
C ASN A 15 14.38 -25.77 16.64
N PHE A 16 14.12 -26.73 15.75
CA PHE A 16 12.80 -27.02 15.19
C PHE A 16 12.17 -28.31 15.71
N ASN A 17 12.85 -29.02 16.59
CA ASN A 17 12.40 -30.34 17.11
C ASN A 17 11.33 -30.24 18.20
N THR A 18 11.02 -29.05 18.67
CA THR A 18 10.01 -28.85 19.71
C THR A 18 8.71 -28.32 19.06
N PRO A 19 7.55 -28.97 19.34
CA PRO A 19 6.27 -28.43 18.93
C PRO A 19 6.06 -27.06 19.61
N ASP A 20 5.64 -26.09 18.83
CA ASP A 20 5.43 -24.75 19.33
C ASP A 20 4.22 -24.10 18.67
N THR A 21 3.61 -23.12 19.33
CA THR A 21 2.48 -22.36 18.82
C THR A 21 2.81 -20.88 18.85
N ILE A 22 2.43 -20.16 17.80
CA ILE A 22 2.53 -18.72 17.74
C ILE A 22 1.12 -18.10 17.82
N ARG A 23 0.96 -17.07 18.66
CA ARG A 23 -0.28 -16.31 18.73
C ARG A 23 -0.20 -15.13 17.77
N MET A 24 -1.16 -15.02 16.87
CA MET A 24 -1.23 -13.96 15.88
C MET A 24 -2.06 -12.74 16.36
N TYR A 25 -2.83 -12.87 17.45
CA TYR A 25 -3.71 -11.81 17.95
C TYR A 25 -3.04 -10.94 19.01
N LYS A 26 -2.98 -9.63 18.78
CA LYS A 26 -2.44 -8.67 19.76
C LYS A 26 -3.18 -8.67 21.11
N LYS A 27 -4.50 -8.88 21.11
CA LYS A 27 -5.30 -8.97 22.37
C LYS A 27 -4.87 -10.06 23.32
N ALA A 28 -4.09 -11.04 22.85
CA ALA A 28 -3.60 -12.16 23.67
C ALA A 28 -2.21 -11.89 24.28
N PHE A 29 -1.58 -10.75 23.98
CA PHE A 29 -0.30 -10.39 24.58
C PHE A 29 -0.51 -9.59 25.87
N PRO A 30 0.23 -9.90 26.95
CA PRO A 30 0.19 -9.09 28.17
C PRO A 30 0.74 -7.68 27.89
N VAL A 31 0.22 -6.69 28.62
CA VAL A 31 0.66 -5.29 28.52
C VAL A 31 2.14 -5.14 28.91
N TYR A 32 2.56 -5.93 29.90
CA TYR A 32 3.93 -5.97 30.38
C TYR A 32 4.51 -7.38 30.20
N MET A 33 5.69 -7.45 29.59
CA MET A 33 6.44 -8.67 29.38
C MET A 33 7.85 -8.55 29.95
N THR A 34 8.31 -9.61 30.58
CA THR A 34 9.71 -9.74 30.96
C THR A 34 10.59 -9.88 29.71
N GLU A 35 11.87 -9.63 29.86
CA GLU A 35 12.83 -9.77 28.76
C GLU A 35 12.89 -11.21 28.23
N LYS A 36 12.81 -12.20 29.11
CA LYS A 36 12.80 -13.63 28.74
C LYS A 36 11.53 -14.01 27.95
N GLU A 37 10.37 -13.52 28.33
CA GLU A 37 9.12 -13.76 27.62
C GLU A 37 9.16 -13.11 26.22
N PHE A 38 9.68 -11.89 26.15
CA PHE A 38 9.85 -11.17 24.90
C PHE A 38 10.82 -11.89 23.96
N GLU A 39 11.99 -12.35 24.47
CA GLU A 39 12.94 -13.16 23.71
C GLU A 39 12.29 -14.46 23.19
N LYS A 40 11.48 -15.13 24.02
CA LYS A 40 10.77 -16.35 23.64
C LYS A 40 9.80 -16.11 22.48
N ILE A 41 9.05 -14.99 22.50
CA ILE A 41 8.13 -14.61 21.43
C ILE A 41 8.89 -14.36 20.13
N TRP A 42 10.00 -13.61 20.18
CA TRP A 42 10.82 -13.34 19.00
C TRP A 42 11.44 -14.62 18.42
N ARG A 43 11.93 -15.52 19.25
CA ARG A 43 12.42 -16.83 18.78
C ARG A 43 11.33 -17.61 18.03
N LYS A 44 10.12 -17.64 18.56
CA LYS A 44 8.98 -18.28 17.91
C LYS A 44 8.67 -17.64 16.56
N LYS A 45 8.63 -16.32 16.52
CA LYS A 45 8.35 -15.56 15.29
C LYS A 45 9.38 -15.85 14.21
N ILE A 46 10.67 -15.73 14.53
CA ILE A 46 11.74 -16.01 13.56
C ILE A 46 11.70 -17.46 13.08
N ARG A 47 11.45 -18.43 13.98
CA ARG A 47 11.29 -19.84 13.60
C ARG A 47 10.14 -20.04 12.62
N PHE A 48 9.00 -19.44 12.91
CA PHE A 48 7.82 -19.49 12.04
C PHE A 48 8.12 -18.88 10.66
N ASP A 49 8.69 -17.68 10.62
CA ASP A 49 9.01 -16.99 9.37
C ASP A 49 9.99 -17.84 8.52
N VAL A 50 11.02 -18.40 9.14
CA VAL A 50 11.99 -19.27 8.46
C VAL A 50 11.36 -20.54 7.92
N LEU A 51 10.52 -21.23 8.72
CA LEU A 51 9.82 -22.43 8.26
C LEU A 51 8.85 -22.16 7.11
N ASN A 52 8.14 -21.03 7.21
CA ASN A 52 7.22 -20.62 6.14
C ASN A 52 7.95 -20.37 4.82
N GLU A 53 9.10 -19.66 4.85
CA GLU A 53 9.91 -19.43 3.65
C GLU A 53 10.51 -20.71 3.09
N ILE A 54 10.95 -21.63 3.94
CA ILE A 54 11.45 -22.94 3.52
C ILE A 54 10.32 -23.74 2.85
N ALA A 55 9.13 -23.76 3.45
CA ALA A 55 7.99 -24.52 2.92
C ALA A 55 7.55 -24.05 1.53
N VAL A 56 7.66 -22.76 1.23
CA VAL A 56 7.29 -22.20 -0.08
C VAL A 56 8.46 -22.16 -1.08
N SER A 57 9.69 -22.48 -0.65
CA SER A 57 10.89 -22.41 -1.50
C SER A 57 10.93 -23.47 -2.60
N SER A 58 10.33 -24.64 -2.37
CA SER A 58 10.26 -25.75 -3.30
C SER A 58 9.02 -26.59 -3.07
N LYS A 59 8.49 -27.18 -4.15
CA LYS A 59 7.44 -28.21 -4.08
C LYS A 59 8.00 -29.63 -3.85
N ASN A 60 9.33 -29.81 -3.95
CA ASN A 60 10.01 -31.09 -3.76
C ASN A 60 10.51 -31.21 -2.33
N LEU A 61 9.89 -32.09 -1.54
CA LEU A 61 10.23 -32.35 -0.14
C LEU A 61 11.64 -32.89 0.06
N ASP A 62 12.11 -33.77 -0.84
CA ASP A 62 13.46 -34.35 -0.73
C ASP A 62 14.53 -33.26 -0.92
N SER A 63 14.29 -32.33 -1.83
CA SER A 63 15.15 -31.17 -2.00
C SER A 63 15.17 -30.25 -0.77
N ILE A 64 14.02 -30.05 -0.12
CA ILE A 64 13.94 -29.28 1.12
C ILE A 64 14.71 -30.00 2.23
N GLN A 65 14.51 -31.32 2.40
CA GLN A 65 15.16 -32.11 3.43
C GLN A 65 16.68 -32.12 3.30
N SER A 66 17.19 -32.38 2.09
CA SER A 66 18.63 -32.42 1.82
C SER A 66 19.33 -31.08 2.04
N ASN A 67 18.62 -29.96 1.80
CA ASN A 67 19.15 -28.61 1.94
C ASN A 67 18.66 -27.87 3.20
N PHE A 68 17.97 -28.55 4.12
CA PHE A 68 17.27 -27.90 5.23
C PHE A 68 18.19 -27.00 6.07
N LYS A 69 19.41 -27.43 6.38
CA LYS A 69 20.36 -26.66 7.18
C LYS A 69 20.82 -25.38 6.46
N SER A 70 21.13 -25.46 5.18
CA SER A 70 21.56 -24.29 4.39
C SER A 70 20.40 -23.31 4.18
N LEU A 71 19.20 -23.81 3.88
CA LEU A 71 17.99 -23.02 3.76
C LEU A 71 17.63 -22.32 5.09
N THR A 72 17.75 -23.03 6.20
CA THR A 72 17.53 -22.45 7.53
C THR A 72 18.45 -21.26 7.80
N ASN A 73 19.75 -21.41 7.53
CA ASN A 73 20.71 -20.33 7.77
C ASN A 73 20.42 -19.13 6.85
N TYR A 74 20.14 -19.39 5.59
CA TYR A 74 19.83 -18.37 4.60
C TYR A 74 18.56 -17.57 4.96
N TYR A 75 17.46 -18.27 5.21
CA TYR A 75 16.20 -17.58 5.53
C TYR A 75 16.19 -16.96 6.93
N LYS A 76 16.95 -17.52 7.89
CA LYS A 76 17.13 -16.90 9.21
C LYS A 76 17.79 -15.53 9.09
N GLU A 77 18.87 -15.44 8.31
CA GLU A 77 19.55 -14.17 8.09
C GLU A 77 18.62 -13.14 7.45
N ILE A 78 17.87 -13.52 6.43
CA ILE A 78 16.88 -12.65 5.77
C ILE A 78 15.81 -12.20 6.75
N ALA A 79 15.21 -13.11 7.52
CA ALA A 79 14.15 -12.79 8.48
C ALA A 79 14.62 -11.80 9.53
N ILE A 80 15.82 -12.01 10.09
CA ILE A 80 16.40 -11.11 11.09
C ILE A 80 16.74 -9.75 10.48
N GLN A 81 17.35 -9.71 9.30
CA GLN A 81 17.68 -8.44 8.63
C GLN A 81 16.42 -7.64 8.30
N ASN A 82 15.35 -8.29 7.86
CA ASN A 82 14.06 -7.64 7.62
C ASN A 82 13.50 -7.01 8.89
N GLU A 83 13.52 -7.72 10.02
CA GLU A 83 13.04 -7.17 11.29
C GLU A 83 13.93 -6.05 11.84
N LEU A 84 15.25 -6.17 11.73
CA LEU A 84 16.19 -5.10 12.10
C LEU A 84 15.95 -3.84 11.25
N CYS A 85 15.67 -4.02 9.99
CA CYS A 85 15.38 -2.93 9.07
C CYS A 85 14.08 -2.20 9.45
N LYS A 86 12.99 -2.95 9.72
CA LYS A 86 11.72 -2.39 10.20
C LYS A 86 11.88 -1.59 11.50
N ILE A 87 12.61 -2.15 12.47
CA ILE A 87 12.89 -1.46 13.74
C ILE A 87 13.68 -0.18 13.49
N SER A 88 14.69 -0.24 12.63
CA SER A 88 15.52 0.92 12.30
C SER A 88 14.74 2.03 11.59
N ALA A 89 13.83 1.65 10.68
CA ALA A 89 12.92 2.58 10.02
C ALA A 89 11.97 3.25 11.04
N GLN A 90 11.38 2.47 11.95
CA GLN A 90 10.52 3.03 13.02
C GLN A 90 11.26 3.97 13.96
N LEU A 91 12.53 3.69 14.29
CA LEU A 91 13.33 4.56 15.15
C LEU A 91 13.71 5.88 14.47
N LYS A 92 13.81 5.92 13.14
CA LYS A 92 14.01 7.17 12.39
C LYS A 92 12.76 8.06 12.37
N LYS A 93 11.58 7.50 12.59
CA LYS A 93 10.28 8.21 12.59
C LYS A 93 9.96 8.94 13.92
N THR A 94 10.95 9.40 14.66
CA THR A 94 10.70 10.21 15.87
C THR A 94 9.96 11.53 15.58
N SER A 95 10.03 12.03 14.34
CA SER A 95 9.28 13.20 13.87
C SER A 95 7.75 13.00 13.89
N THR A 96 7.25 11.76 13.89
CA THR A 96 5.81 11.46 13.92
C THR A 96 5.21 11.43 15.33
N ILE A 97 6.02 11.54 16.39
CA ILE A 97 5.51 11.53 17.78
C ILE A 97 4.59 12.72 18.05
N PRO A 98 4.95 13.98 17.71
CA PRO A 98 4.04 15.12 17.88
C PRO A 98 2.71 14.94 17.15
N GLU A 99 2.75 14.45 15.91
CA GLU A 99 1.54 14.19 15.11
C GLU A 99 0.60 13.19 15.79
N LYS A 100 1.15 12.10 16.34
CA LYS A 100 0.38 11.12 17.10
C LYS A 100 -0.23 11.70 18.36
N VAL A 101 0.54 12.53 19.09
CA VAL A 101 0.05 13.20 20.32
C VAL A 101 -1.10 14.14 19.98
N PHE A 102 -0.96 14.97 18.93
CA PHE A 102 -2.04 15.85 18.48
C PHE A 102 -3.25 15.07 17.95
N GLY A 103 -3.02 13.97 17.23
CA GLY A 103 -4.10 13.09 16.80
C GLY A 103 -4.90 12.52 17.99
N PHE A 104 -4.22 11.98 19.00
CA PHE A 104 -4.88 11.49 20.21
C PHE A 104 -5.61 12.62 20.97
N PHE A 105 -5.02 13.81 21.04
CA PHE A 105 -5.64 14.95 21.68
C PHE A 105 -6.95 15.35 20.98
N CYS A 106 -6.94 15.44 19.65
CA CYS A 106 -8.14 15.77 18.89
C CYS A 106 -9.24 14.71 19.08
N THR A 107 -8.92 13.43 18.91
CA THR A 107 -9.90 12.34 19.04
C THR A 107 -10.40 12.12 20.46
N TYR A 108 -9.67 12.59 21.48
CA TYR A 108 -10.14 12.55 22.86
C TYR A 108 -11.33 13.48 23.11
N PHE A 109 -11.36 14.66 22.49
CA PHE A 109 -12.44 15.62 22.65
C PHE A 109 -13.60 15.37 21.68
N ASP A 110 -13.29 14.92 20.47
CA ASP A 110 -14.29 14.60 19.45
C ASP A 110 -13.78 13.46 18.55
N PRO A 111 -14.48 12.30 18.52
CA PRO A 111 -14.05 11.15 17.70
C PRO A 111 -14.06 11.42 16.19
N HIS A 112 -14.70 12.51 15.74
CA HIS A 112 -14.75 12.91 14.33
C HIS A 112 -13.71 13.97 13.96
N THR A 113 -12.99 14.50 14.95
CA THR A 113 -11.92 15.50 14.72
C THR A 113 -10.58 14.80 14.54
N ASN A 114 -9.90 15.10 13.45
CA ASN A 114 -8.59 14.55 13.13
C ASN A 114 -7.53 15.67 13.00
N TYR A 115 -6.33 15.38 13.47
CA TYR A 115 -5.16 16.21 13.21
C TYR A 115 -4.47 15.76 11.94
N PHE A 116 -4.25 16.70 11.04
CA PHE A 116 -3.46 16.46 9.82
C PHE A 116 -2.15 17.24 9.89
N SER A 117 -1.03 16.54 9.73
CA SER A 117 0.24 17.20 9.38
C SER A 117 0.14 17.79 7.97
N VAL A 118 1.10 18.63 7.62
CA VAL A 118 1.11 19.29 6.29
C VAL A 118 1.04 18.24 5.17
N ASN A 119 1.85 17.18 5.25
CA ASN A 119 1.86 16.12 4.25
C ASN A 119 0.57 15.28 4.27
N SER A 120 0.06 14.94 5.46
CA SER A 120 -1.19 14.17 5.60
C SER A 120 -2.39 14.97 5.08
N LYS A 121 -2.40 16.31 5.28
CA LYS A 121 -3.43 17.18 4.72
C LYS A 121 -3.40 17.16 3.19
N SER A 122 -2.22 17.30 2.58
CA SER A 122 -2.07 17.26 1.12
C SER A 122 -2.58 15.92 0.56
N ASN A 123 -2.14 14.80 1.13
CA ASN A 123 -2.59 13.47 0.72
C ASN A 123 -4.11 13.30 0.86
N PHE A 124 -4.70 13.83 1.96
CA PHE A 124 -6.14 13.78 2.16
C PHE A 124 -6.89 14.61 1.11
N VAL A 125 -6.46 15.84 0.85
CA VAL A 125 -7.05 16.69 -0.18
C VAL A 125 -6.94 16.05 -1.56
N SER A 126 -5.76 15.53 -1.93
CA SER A 126 -5.54 14.81 -3.19
C SER A 126 -6.43 13.57 -3.31
N SER A 127 -6.72 12.86 -2.19
CA SER A 127 -7.60 11.68 -2.22
C SER A 127 -9.05 12.01 -2.58
N LEU A 128 -9.49 13.24 -2.35
CA LEU A 128 -10.83 13.73 -2.69
C LEU A 128 -10.89 14.30 -4.10
N SER A 129 -9.76 14.44 -4.79
CA SER A 129 -9.68 15.01 -6.13
C SER A 129 -9.86 13.96 -7.22
N LYS A 130 -10.52 14.33 -8.33
CA LYS A 130 -10.61 13.51 -9.54
C LYS A 130 -9.26 13.39 -10.26
N GLU A 131 -8.43 14.40 -10.16
CA GLU A 131 -7.10 14.47 -10.77
C GLU A 131 -6.04 14.27 -9.71
N LYS A 132 -5.17 13.27 -9.90
CA LYS A 132 -4.12 12.93 -8.95
C LYS A 132 -2.79 12.82 -9.65
N LEU A 133 -1.74 13.34 -9.02
CA LEU A 133 -0.38 13.03 -9.43
C LEU A 133 -0.11 11.54 -9.21
N SER A 134 0.18 10.82 -10.27
CA SER A 134 0.34 9.36 -10.24
C SER A 134 1.50 8.90 -11.10
N LEU A 135 2.07 7.77 -10.73
CA LEU A 135 3.02 7.02 -11.57
C LEU A 135 2.30 6.11 -12.58
N GLY A 136 0.98 5.96 -12.47
CA GLY A 136 0.18 5.14 -13.37
C GLY A 136 0.33 3.64 -13.13
N PHE A 137 0.46 3.19 -11.87
CA PHE A 137 0.37 1.78 -11.52
C PHE A 137 -0.17 1.58 -10.10
N LEU A 138 -0.76 0.41 -9.86
CA LEU A 138 -1.19 -0.05 -8.55
C LEU A 138 -0.26 -1.14 -8.04
N VAL A 139 -0.10 -1.22 -6.72
CA VAL A 139 0.70 -2.24 -6.05
C VAL A 139 -0.17 -3.12 -5.16
N SER A 140 0.16 -4.40 -5.10
CA SER A 140 -0.47 -5.35 -4.19
C SER A 140 0.58 -6.25 -3.53
N LEU A 141 0.15 -7.06 -2.56
CA LEU A 141 0.97 -8.12 -1.98
C LEU A 141 0.68 -9.44 -2.70
N ASN A 142 1.73 -10.11 -3.15
CA ASN A 142 1.60 -11.47 -3.64
C ASN A 142 1.50 -12.48 -2.48
N GLU A 143 1.31 -13.77 -2.80
CA GLU A 143 1.22 -14.87 -1.82
C GLU A 143 2.46 -14.98 -0.90
N LYS A 144 3.59 -14.42 -1.28
CA LYS A 144 4.84 -14.38 -0.51
C LYS A 144 5.03 -13.07 0.28
N ASN A 145 3.98 -12.27 0.43
CA ASN A 145 4.02 -10.94 1.05
C ASN A 145 5.04 -9.99 0.41
N GLN A 146 5.30 -10.13 -0.89
CA GLN A 146 6.17 -9.25 -1.64
C GLN A 146 5.31 -8.23 -2.39
N ILE A 147 5.74 -7.00 -2.42
CA ILE A 147 5.06 -5.93 -3.15
C ILE A 147 5.35 -6.07 -4.63
N ILE A 148 4.28 -6.22 -5.39
CA ILE A 148 4.32 -6.37 -6.84
C ILE A 148 3.48 -5.28 -7.51
N ILE A 149 3.81 -4.99 -8.77
CA ILE A 149 2.95 -4.20 -9.64
C ILE A 149 1.77 -5.07 -10.04
N ASP A 150 0.56 -4.64 -9.68
CA ASP A 150 -0.67 -5.39 -9.97
C ASP A 150 -1.36 -4.90 -11.24
N GLU A 151 -1.42 -3.59 -11.43
CA GLU A 151 -2.07 -2.98 -12.58
C GLU A 151 -1.24 -1.78 -13.07
N ILE A 152 -1.24 -1.56 -14.37
CA ILE A 152 -0.58 -0.41 -15.01
C ILE A 152 -1.64 0.33 -15.85
N ASP A 153 -1.82 1.61 -15.55
CA ASP A 153 -2.73 2.48 -16.28
C ASP A 153 -2.16 2.78 -17.69
N PRO A 154 -2.90 2.46 -18.76
CA PRO A 154 -2.46 2.73 -20.13
C PRO A 154 -2.15 4.20 -20.42
N ASN A 155 -2.75 5.13 -19.69
CA ASN A 155 -2.54 6.58 -19.87
C ASN A 155 -1.37 7.09 -19.01
N GLY A 156 -0.85 6.28 -18.09
CA GLY A 156 0.12 6.68 -17.08
C GLY A 156 1.59 6.61 -17.51
N PRO A 157 2.48 7.27 -16.72
CA PRO A 157 3.91 7.29 -16.98
C PRO A 157 4.56 5.90 -17.00
N ALA A 158 4.10 4.99 -16.15
CA ALA A 158 4.60 3.61 -16.10
C ALA A 158 4.38 2.87 -17.42
N PHE A 159 3.21 3.02 -18.03
CA PHE A 159 2.89 2.43 -19.32
C PHE A 159 3.71 3.06 -20.45
N LYS A 160 3.78 4.40 -20.49
CA LYS A 160 4.55 5.16 -21.49
C LYS A 160 6.04 4.80 -21.46
N ASN A 161 6.59 4.53 -20.26
CA ASN A 161 7.98 4.10 -20.10
C ASN A 161 8.23 2.71 -20.70
N GLY A 162 7.26 1.81 -20.67
CA GLY A 162 7.27 0.49 -21.30
C GLY A 162 8.17 -0.57 -20.65
N LYS A 163 8.92 -0.23 -19.59
CA LYS A 163 9.83 -1.16 -18.92
C LYS A 163 9.15 -1.98 -17.83
N LEU A 164 8.11 -1.44 -17.19
CA LEU A 164 7.38 -2.09 -16.10
C LEU A 164 6.33 -3.05 -16.65
N LYS A 165 6.11 -4.15 -15.92
CA LYS A 165 5.09 -5.15 -16.25
C LYS A 165 4.32 -5.58 -14.99
N LYS A 166 3.07 -6.00 -15.17
CA LYS A 166 2.31 -6.67 -14.10
C LYS A 166 3.10 -7.87 -13.56
N GLY A 167 3.17 -8.01 -12.25
CA GLY A 167 3.91 -9.04 -11.55
C GLY A 167 5.37 -8.69 -11.24
N ASP A 168 5.88 -7.56 -11.69
CA ASP A 168 7.21 -7.08 -11.32
C ASP A 168 7.27 -6.81 -9.81
N GLN A 169 8.27 -7.37 -9.14
CA GLN A 169 8.50 -7.14 -7.72
C GLN A 169 9.26 -5.84 -7.50
N ILE A 170 8.73 -4.96 -6.65
CA ILE A 170 9.43 -3.74 -6.23
C ILE A 170 10.35 -4.07 -5.05
N ILE A 171 11.65 -3.77 -5.18
CA ILE A 171 12.67 -4.01 -4.15
C ILE A 171 12.96 -2.75 -3.35
N SER A 172 13.07 -1.62 -4.03
CA SER A 172 13.26 -0.32 -3.41
C SER A 172 12.59 0.78 -4.21
N ILE A 173 12.25 1.83 -3.49
CA ILE A 173 11.68 3.07 -4.02
C ILE A 173 12.57 4.20 -3.54
N ALA A 174 13.02 5.05 -4.45
CA ALA A 174 13.84 6.20 -4.12
C ALA A 174 13.21 7.49 -4.67
N ASN A 175 13.31 8.55 -3.90
CA ASN A 175 13.10 9.91 -4.33
C ASN A 175 14.45 10.68 -4.26
N GLU A 176 14.44 11.99 -4.44
CA GLU A 176 15.64 12.83 -4.38
C GLU A 176 16.29 12.85 -2.97
N GLN A 177 15.55 12.54 -1.92
CA GLN A 177 15.97 12.69 -0.52
C GLN A 177 16.35 11.37 0.13
N GLU A 178 15.66 10.28 -0.21
CA GLU A 178 15.82 9.00 0.46
C GLU A 178 15.58 7.79 -0.45
N THR A 179 16.14 6.66 -0.04
CA THR A 179 15.85 5.35 -0.65
C THR A 179 15.21 4.45 0.39
N LEU A 180 14.00 4.01 0.11
CA LEU A 180 13.22 3.11 0.94
C LEU A 180 13.33 1.67 0.39
N LYS A 181 13.89 0.77 1.20
CA LYS A 181 13.83 -0.67 0.89
C LYS A 181 12.45 -1.19 1.22
N VAL A 182 11.79 -1.79 0.24
CA VAL A 182 10.41 -2.29 0.36
C VAL A 182 10.26 -3.35 1.46
N THR A 183 11.27 -4.18 1.68
CA THR A 183 11.29 -5.16 2.79
C THR A 183 11.27 -4.54 4.18
N CYS A 184 11.58 -3.24 4.31
CA CYS A 184 11.64 -2.50 5.56
C CYS A 184 10.43 -1.59 5.78
N ALA A 185 9.60 -1.43 4.76
CA ALA A 185 8.48 -0.50 4.74
C ALA A 185 7.14 -1.24 4.81
N SER A 186 6.16 -0.59 5.39
CA SER A 186 4.76 -1.01 5.27
C SER A 186 4.21 -0.65 3.89
N LEU A 187 3.11 -1.28 3.50
CA LEU A 187 2.39 -0.93 2.28
C LEU A 187 1.93 0.55 2.30
N GLU A 188 1.53 1.03 3.49
CA GLU A 188 1.15 2.42 3.75
C GLU A 188 2.31 3.39 3.46
N GLU A 189 3.50 3.12 3.98
CA GLU A 189 4.69 3.96 3.74
C GLU A 189 5.08 4.02 2.26
N ILE A 190 4.91 2.93 1.56
CA ILE A 190 5.15 2.86 0.12
C ILE A 190 4.07 3.62 -0.63
N GLY A 191 2.81 3.46 -0.23
CA GLY A 191 1.68 4.21 -0.76
C GLY A 191 1.88 5.71 -0.59
N ASP A 192 2.23 6.16 0.60
CA ASP A 192 2.50 7.58 0.90
C ASP A 192 3.60 8.14 0.01
N LEU A 193 4.66 7.39 -0.22
CA LEU A 193 5.78 7.85 -1.06
C LEU A 193 5.40 7.89 -2.54
N ILE A 194 4.57 6.95 -2.99
CA ILE A 194 4.06 6.90 -4.37
C ILE A 194 3.02 8.00 -4.60
N VAL A 195 2.11 8.25 -3.65
CA VAL A 195 0.99 9.18 -3.80
C VAL A 195 1.36 10.63 -3.47
N SER A 196 2.34 10.85 -2.58
CA SER A 196 2.73 12.19 -2.15
C SER A 196 3.08 13.12 -3.30
N ASP A 197 2.44 14.28 -3.37
CA ASP A 197 2.70 15.32 -4.37
C ASP A 197 4.08 15.98 -4.21
N ALA A 198 4.69 15.84 -3.03
CA ALA A 198 6.02 16.38 -2.75
C ALA A 198 7.14 15.71 -3.57
N ASN A 199 6.91 14.50 -4.08
CA ASN A 199 7.92 13.71 -4.78
C ASN A 199 7.48 13.46 -6.23
N LYS A 200 7.86 14.32 -7.14
CA LYS A 200 7.50 14.18 -8.56
C LYS A 200 8.26 13.06 -9.27
N ILE A 201 9.53 12.89 -8.95
CA ILE A 201 10.41 11.90 -9.58
C ILE A 201 10.66 10.75 -8.62
N ILE A 202 10.34 9.55 -9.07
CA ILE A 202 10.50 8.31 -8.29
C ILE A 202 11.33 7.32 -9.10
N THR A 203 12.35 6.74 -8.45
CA THR A 203 13.13 5.64 -9.01
C THR A 203 12.78 4.34 -8.31
N LEU A 204 12.35 3.37 -9.10
CA LEU A 204 12.01 2.01 -8.64
C LEU A 204 13.15 1.06 -8.97
N THR A 205 13.55 0.22 -8.01
CA THR A 205 14.38 -0.96 -8.30
C THR A 205 13.48 -2.18 -8.38
N ILE A 206 13.52 -2.84 -9.51
CA ILE A 206 12.61 -3.93 -9.90
C ILE A 206 13.38 -5.24 -9.95
N LYS A 207 12.72 -6.31 -9.48
CA LYS A 207 13.13 -7.69 -9.67
C LYS A 207 12.10 -8.40 -10.50
N ARG A 208 12.54 -8.97 -11.62
CA ARG A 208 11.72 -9.81 -12.50
C ARG A 208 12.31 -11.21 -12.56
N LYS A 209 11.45 -12.22 -12.58
CA LYS A 209 11.89 -13.63 -12.63
C LYS A 209 12.72 -13.88 -13.90
N GLY A 210 13.93 -14.41 -13.72
CA GLY A 210 14.85 -14.72 -14.82
C GLY A 210 15.69 -13.55 -15.32
N GLU A 211 15.54 -12.35 -14.76
CA GLU A 211 16.31 -11.17 -15.17
C GLU A 211 17.14 -10.64 -13.99
N LYS A 212 18.19 -9.88 -14.31
CA LYS A 212 18.92 -9.08 -13.30
C LYS A 212 18.05 -7.92 -12.82
N ASN A 213 18.20 -7.51 -11.55
CA ASN A 213 17.53 -6.33 -11.05
C ASN A 213 17.86 -5.10 -11.92
N PHE A 214 16.85 -4.30 -12.21
CA PHE A 214 17.00 -3.08 -13.01
C PHE A 214 16.28 -1.92 -12.33
N SER A 215 16.63 -0.70 -12.70
CA SER A 215 16.01 0.51 -12.16
C SER A 215 15.22 1.22 -13.25
N VAL A 216 14.09 1.79 -12.83
CA VAL A 216 13.21 2.61 -13.67
C VAL A 216 12.94 3.90 -12.94
N THR A 217 13.21 5.03 -13.56
CA THR A 217 12.85 6.36 -13.07
C THR A 217 11.63 6.83 -13.80
N LEU A 218 10.62 7.27 -13.05
CA LEU A 218 9.36 7.77 -13.56
C LEU A 218 9.10 9.16 -12.96
N GLU A 219 8.53 10.02 -13.75
CA GLU A 219 7.96 11.29 -13.31
C GLU A 219 6.44 11.14 -13.18
N LYS A 220 5.87 11.62 -12.09
CA LYS A 220 4.41 11.61 -11.88
C LYS A 220 3.74 12.57 -12.83
N GLU A 221 2.66 12.12 -13.42
CA GLU A 221 1.76 12.94 -14.25
C GLU A 221 0.38 13.04 -13.59
N VAL A 222 -0.34 14.10 -13.92
CA VAL A 222 -1.74 14.24 -13.51
C VAL A 222 -2.58 13.26 -14.32
N LEU A 223 -3.11 12.25 -13.64
CA LEU A 223 -4.02 11.27 -14.22
C LEU A 223 -5.43 11.52 -13.72
N LYS A 224 -6.40 11.39 -14.63
CA LYS A 224 -7.82 11.41 -14.29
C LYS A 224 -8.23 10.02 -13.82
N ASP A 225 -8.88 9.96 -12.68
CA ASP A 225 -9.47 8.75 -12.17
C ASP A 225 -10.83 8.51 -12.83
N GLU A 226 -10.80 7.94 -14.05
CA GLU A 226 -12.01 7.73 -14.85
C GLU A 226 -12.96 6.71 -14.19
N GLN A 227 -12.44 5.74 -13.44
CA GLN A 227 -13.26 4.74 -12.74
C GLN A 227 -14.08 5.34 -11.61
N ASN A 228 -13.57 6.39 -10.98
CA ASN A 228 -14.23 7.12 -9.90
C ASN A 228 -14.88 8.42 -10.35
N SER A 229 -15.00 8.63 -11.65
CA SER A 229 -15.69 9.79 -12.22
C SER A 229 -17.17 9.51 -12.47
N VAL A 230 -18.01 10.54 -12.44
CA VAL A 230 -19.43 10.44 -12.86
C VAL A 230 -19.46 10.08 -14.33
N TYR A 231 -20.33 9.14 -14.69
CA TYR A 231 -20.63 8.78 -16.07
C TYR A 231 -22.10 8.48 -16.26
N SER A 232 -22.59 8.62 -17.49
CA SER A 232 -23.96 8.29 -17.83
C SER A 232 -24.04 7.46 -19.12
N TYR A 233 -25.17 6.79 -19.28
CA TYR A 233 -25.56 6.17 -20.53
C TYR A 233 -27.09 6.12 -20.65
N LEU A 234 -27.53 6.00 -21.89
CA LEU A 234 -28.94 5.85 -22.23
C LEU A 234 -29.29 4.36 -22.33
N VAL A 235 -30.33 3.96 -21.64
CA VAL A 235 -30.94 2.62 -21.79
C VAL A 235 -32.23 2.80 -22.58
N GLU A 236 -32.27 2.26 -23.79
CA GLU A 236 -33.39 2.40 -24.70
C GLU A 236 -34.06 1.03 -24.95
N ASP A 237 -35.36 0.93 -24.62
CA ASP A 237 -36.26 -0.16 -24.97
C ASP A 237 -37.60 0.46 -25.40
N LYS A 238 -38.68 0.25 -24.66
CA LYS A 238 -39.97 0.95 -24.89
C LYS A 238 -39.95 2.40 -24.42
N ASN A 239 -39.14 2.66 -23.39
CA ASN A 239 -38.90 3.97 -22.82
C ASN A 239 -37.40 4.26 -22.89
N LYS A 240 -37.03 5.52 -22.91
CA LYS A 240 -35.66 6.02 -22.83
C LYS A 240 -35.32 6.37 -21.39
N ILE A 241 -34.49 5.58 -20.76
CA ILE A 241 -34.07 5.80 -19.37
C ILE A 241 -32.63 6.26 -19.33
N GLY A 242 -32.41 7.45 -18.80
CA GLY A 242 -31.08 7.93 -18.46
C GLY A 242 -30.57 7.23 -17.20
N TYR A 243 -29.35 6.76 -17.21
CA TYR A 243 -28.66 6.19 -16.07
C TYR A 243 -27.40 6.97 -15.76
N ILE A 244 -27.24 7.41 -14.51
CA ILE A 244 -26.04 8.12 -14.02
C ILE A 244 -25.48 7.35 -12.86
N LYS A 245 -24.19 6.97 -12.94
CA LYS A 245 -23.41 6.43 -11.83
C LYS A 245 -22.56 7.51 -11.21
N ILE A 246 -22.64 7.67 -9.88
CA ILE A 246 -21.78 8.54 -9.09
C ILE A 246 -20.96 7.65 -8.12
N PRO A 247 -19.76 7.22 -8.51
CA PRO A 247 -18.96 6.28 -7.72
C PRO A 247 -18.40 6.88 -6.43
N SER A 248 -18.14 8.20 -6.41
CA SER A 248 -17.63 8.93 -5.25
C SER A 248 -18.03 10.41 -5.32
N PHE A 249 -18.05 11.07 -4.16
CA PHE A 249 -18.25 12.53 -4.10
C PHE A 249 -16.89 13.23 -4.08
N TYR A 250 -16.31 13.40 -5.27
CA TYR A 250 -15.04 14.10 -5.43
C TYR A 250 -15.25 15.60 -5.60
N THR A 251 -14.23 16.37 -5.21
CA THR A 251 -14.16 17.81 -5.46
C THR A 251 -12.73 18.23 -5.70
N ASN A 252 -12.52 19.30 -6.46
CA ASN A 252 -11.21 19.88 -6.65
C ASN A 252 -11.11 21.17 -5.83
N PHE A 253 -10.52 21.08 -4.64
CA PHE A 253 -10.35 22.22 -3.74
C PHE A 253 -9.37 23.29 -4.24
N GLU A 254 -8.52 22.94 -5.20
CA GLU A 254 -7.48 23.84 -5.74
C GLU A 254 -7.92 24.54 -7.03
N SER A 255 -8.95 24.03 -7.69
CA SER A 255 -9.49 24.63 -8.91
C SER A 255 -10.42 25.79 -8.59
N LYS A 256 -10.20 26.95 -9.23
CA LYS A 256 -11.11 28.10 -9.16
C LYS A 256 -12.48 27.79 -9.77
N ASP A 257 -12.55 26.81 -10.67
CA ASP A 257 -13.77 26.42 -11.39
C ASP A 257 -14.63 25.40 -10.65
N ASN A 258 -14.20 25.00 -9.44
CA ASN A 258 -14.94 24.12 -8.53
C ASN A 258 -15.46 22.83 -9.20
N ASN A 259 -14.63 22.21 -10.05
CA ASN A 259 -14.98 21.04 -10.84
C ASN A 259 -15.08 19.81 -9.95
N GLY A 260 -16.27 19.52 -9.44
CA GLY A 260 -16.58 18.37 -8.58
C GLY A 260 -17.64 17.47 -9.18
N CYS A 261 -17.98 16.40 -8.48
CA CYS A 261 -18.96 15.42 -8.91
C CYS A 261 -20.34 16.02 -9.20
N ALA A 262 -20.71 17.11 -8.50
CA ALA A 262 -21.98 17.80 -8.74
C ALA A 262 -22.03 18.44 -10.14
N ASN A 263 -20.95 19.08 -10.57
CA ASN A 263 -20.86 19.70 -11.91
C ASN A 263 -20.81 18.62 -13.01
N ASP A 264 -20.06 17.54 -12.77
CA ASP A 264 -20.02 16.41 -13.71
C ASP A 264 -21.40 15.76 -13.83
N ALA A 265 -22.09 15.52 -12.72
CA ALA A 265 -23.46 15.01 -12.72
C ALA A 265 -24.44 15.93 -13.46
N ALA A 266 -24.37 17.24 -13.21
CA ALA A 266 -25.19 18.21 -13.93
C ALA A 266 -24.91 18.17 -15.43
N THR A 267 -23.66 18.06 -15.84
CA THR A 267 -23.27 17.93 -17.26
C THR A 267 -23.86 16.66 -17.87
N GLU A 268 -23.78 15.53 -17.19
CA GLU A 268 -24.35 14.27 -17.66
C GLU A 268 -25.90 14.32 -17.73
N ILE A 269 -26.56 14.99 -16.76
CA ILE A 269 -28.02 15.19 -16.79
C ILE A 269 -28.42 16.01 -18.03
N VAL A 270 -27.70 17.11 -18.33
CA VAL A 270 -27.99 17.94 -19.51
C VAL A 270 -27.81 17.12 -20.79
N LYS A 271 -26.78 16.26 -20.88
CA LYS A 271 -26.63 15.38 -22.07
C LYS A 271 -27.83 14.46 -22.22
N LEU A 272 -28.25 13.78 -21.15
CA LEU A 272 -29.40 12.87 -21.18
C LEU A 272 -30.73 13.59 -21.50
N GLN A 273 -30.90 14.83 -21.03
CA GLN A 273 -32.10 15.64 -21.37
C GLN A 273 -32.18 15.93 -22.87
N ASN A 274 -31.02 16.11 -23.54
CA ASN A 274 -31.01 16.33 -24.99
C ASN A 274 -31.41 15.09 -25.80
N ASP A 275 -31.39 13.90 -25.15
CA ASP A 275 -31.83 12.63 -25.73
C ASP A 275 -33.31 12.33 -25.48
N ASP A 276 -34.07 13.27 -24.90
CA ASP A 276 -35.50 13.19 -24.59
C ASP A 276 -35.82 11.94 -23.73
N ILE A 277 -35.15 11.82 -22.56
CA ILE A 277 -35.36 10.68 -21.65
C ILE A 277 -36.74 10.76 -20.96
N ASP A 278 -37.39 9.60 -20.80
CA ASP A 278 -38.65 9.41 -20.06
C ASP A 278 -38.46 9.35 -18.56
N GLY A 279 -37.28 8.98 -18.11
CA GLY A 279 -36.93 8.82 -16.70
C GLY A 279 -35.43 8.82 -16.45
N LEU A 280 -35.05 9.02 -15.17
CA LEU A 280 -33.65 9.08 -14.75
C LEU A 280 -33.42 8.14 -13.55
N VAL A 281 -32.39 7.30 -13.63
CA VAL A 281 -31.87 6.48 -12.53
C VAL A 281 -30.54 7.08 -12.08
N ILE A 282 -30.42 7.41 -10.80
CA ILE A 282 -29.18 7.83 -10.17
C ILE A 282 -28.68 6.69 -9.30
N ASP A 283 -27.54 6.11 -9.66
CA ASP A 283 -26.93 4.98 -8.97
C ASP A 283 -25.79 5.46 -8.05
N LEU A 284 -25.98 5.23 -6.75
CA LEU A 284 -25.02 5.48 -5.69
C LEU A 284 -24.49 4.19 -5.05
N MET A 285 -24.74 3.02 -5.66
CA MET A 285 -24.22 1.75 -5.15
C MET A 285 -22.71 1.80 -5.13
N ASP A 286 -22.14 1.32 -4.03
CA ASP A 286 -20.69 1.33 -3.77
C ASP A 286 -20.04 2.73 -3.63
N ASN A 287 -20.84 3.80 -3.57
CA ASN A 287 -20.33 5.13 -3.26
C ASN A 287 -19.91 5.19 -1.79
N GLY A 288 -18.61 5.29 -1.55
CA GLY A 288 -18.02 5.35 -0.20
C GLY A 288 -18.09 6.73 0.48
N GLY A 289 -18.69 7.72 -0.19
CA GLY A 289 -18.69 9.11 0.26
C GLY A 289 -17.64 9.95 -0.46
N GLY A 290 -17.10 10.95 0.25
CA GLY A 290 -16.09 11.87 -0.28
C GLY A 290 -16.17 13.25 0.36
N SER A 291 -16.17 14.30 -0.44
CA SER A 291 -16.23 15.73 -0.04
C SER A 291 -17.65 16.16 0.33
#